data_d902215e420f066f82b5141b23293eb1
#
_entry.id   d902215e420f066f82b5141b23293eb1
#
_cell.length_a   1.000
_cell.length_b   1.000
_cell.length_c   1.000
_cell.angle_alpha   90.00
_cell.angle_beta   90.00
_cell.angle_gamma   90.00
#
_symmetry.space_group_name_H-M   'P 1'
#
loop_
_entity.id
_entity.type
_entity.pdbx_description
1 polymer ?
#
loop_
_entity_poly.entity_id
_entity_poly.type
_entity_poly.pdbx_seq_one_letter_code
_entity_poly.pdbx_strand_id
1 'polypeptide(L)'
;MLKVKKARYHGIKLPELSIGLDYSDADVQHIFVSHAHADHIPRNRKSLREHTNLAIYATPPTAALMRLRGFKEDIIELPFFETLTTDLFTMTLYPAGHILGSAMAFIETGVGNILYTGDCKTP
;
A
#
# COMPACT_ATOMS: atom_id res chain seq x y z
N MET A 1 0.15 -15.60 14.50
CA MET A 1 1.18 -15.05 13.61
C MET A 1 0.55 -14.63 12.30
N LEU A 2 0.92 -13.46 11.82
CA LEU A 2 0.42 -12.99 10.52
C LEU A 2 0.97 -13.83 9.39
N LYS A 3 0.10 -14.18 8.46
CA LYS A 3 0.51 -14.83 7.22
C LYS A 3 0.87 -13.77 6.20
N VAL A 4 1.99 -13.96 5.53
CA VAL A 4 2.48 -13.09 4.47
C VAL A 4 2.58 -13.92 3.20
N LYS A 5 1.87 -13.50 2.16
CA LYS A 5 1.97 -14.14 0.85
C LYS A 5 2.70 -13.23 -0.09
N LYS A 6 3.79 -13.74 -0.66
CA LYS A 6 4.48 -13.03 -1.72
C LYS A 6 3.59 -13.04 -2.95
N ALA A 7 3.25 -11.85 -3.42
CA ALA A 7 2.44 -11.72 -4.61
C ALA A 7 3.28 -11.89 -5.87
N ARG A 8 2.60 -12.09 -6.99
CA ARG A 8 3.23 -12.03 -8.30
C ARG A 8 3.95 -10.70 -8.44
N TYR A 9 5.15 -10.69 -8.98
CA TYR A 9 6.01 -9.52 -9.17
C TYR A 9 6.57 -9.02 -7.84
N HIS A 10 6.19 -7.84 -7.38
CA HIS A 10 6.86 -7.15 -6.27
C HIS A 10 6.02 -7.01 -5.01
N GLY A 11 4.74 -7.34 -5.10
CA GLY A 11 3.82 -7.06 -4.01
C GLY A 11 3.75 -8.13 -2.95
N ILE A 12 3.13 -7.76 -1.85
CA ILE A 12 2.88 -8.64 -0.72
C ILE A 12 1.41 -8.55 -0.33
N LYS A 13 0.81 -9.69 -0.01
CA LYS A 13 -0.55 -9.76 0.49
C LYS A 13 -0.57 -10.20 1.94
N LEU A 14 -1.33 -9.51 2.77
CA LEU A 14 -1.61 -9.89 4.15
C LEU A 14 -3.08 -10.31 4.22
N PRO A 15 -3.39 -11.61 4.00
CA PRO A 15 -4.78 -12.04 3.82
C PRO A 15 -5.68 -11.79 5.02
N GLU A 16 -5.15 -11.95 6.23
CA GLU A 16 -5.94 -11.81 7.45
C GLU A 16 -6.38 -10.37 7.70
N LEU A 17 -5.68 -9.40 7.13
CA LEU A 17 -5.98 -7.97 7.27
C LEU A 17 -6.63 -7.40 6.01
N SER A 18 -6.76 -8.18 4.95
CA SER A 18 -7.19 -7.73 3.62
C SER A 18 -6.35 -6.58 3.10
N ILE A 19 -5.03 -6.65 3.33
CA ILE A 19 -4.08 -5.62 2.90
C ILE A 19 -3.26 -6.13 1.72
N GLY A 20 -3.12 -5.31 0.69
CA GLY A 20 -2.14 -5.47 -0.37
C GLY A 20 -1.09 -4.36 -0.26
N LEU A 21 0.17 -4.76 -0.23
CA LEU A 21 1.31 -3.83 -0.22
C LEU A 21 1.90 -3.86 -1.63
N ASP A 22 1.65 -2.82 -2.41
CA ASP A 22 1.95 -2.76 -3.85
C ASP A 22 1.31 -3.92 -4.62
N TYR A 23 0.13 -4.33 -4.19
CA TYR A 23 -0.58 -5.48 -4.73
C TYR A 23 -2.09 -5.30 -4.60
N SER A 24 -2.83 -5.77 -5.59
CA SER A 24 -4.28 -5.77 -5.53
C SER A 24 -4.86 -7.07 -6.09
N ASP A 25 -5.93 -7.56 -5.46
CA ASP A 25 -6.78 -8.62 -5.99
C ASP A 25 -8.19 -8.46 -5.41
N ALA A 26 -9.08 -9.41 -5.73
CA ALA A 26 -10.49 -9.33 -5.33
C ALA A 26 -10.70 -9.41 -3.81
N ASP A 27 -9.74 -9.96 -3.07
CA ASP A 27 -9.86 -10.16 -1.62
C ASP A 27 -9.21 -9.06 -0.80
N VAL A 28 -8.56 -8.10 -1.46
CA VAL A 28 -7.84 -7.02 -0.79
C VAL A 28 -8.72 -5.79 -0.69
N GLN A 29 -8.93 -5.27 0.52
CA GLN A 29 -9.73 -4.08 0.76
C GLN A 29 -8.89 -2.84 1.05
N HIS A 30 -7.63 -3.02 1.44
CA HIS A 30 -6.70 -1.94 1.72
C HIS A 30 -5.46 -2.12 0.87
N ILE A 31 -5.14 -1.12 0.04
CA ILE A 31 -3.96 -1.17 -0.82
C ILE A 31 -3.04 -0.02 -0.44
N PHE A 32 -1.79 -0.34 -0.13
CA PHE A 32 -0.74 0.65 0.05
C PHE A 32 0.15 0.67 -1.18
N VAL A 33 0.40 1.86 -1.71
CA VAL A 33 1.33 2.08 -2.83
C VAL A 33 2.56 2.77 -2.28
N SER A 34 3.71 2.07 -2.32
CA SER A 34 4.94 2.55 -1.72
C SER A 34 5.57 3.71 -2.51
N HIS A 35 5.44 3.68 -3.83
CA HIS A 35 5.96 4.74 -4.70
C HIS A 35 5.29 4.64 -6.08
N ALA A 36 5.43 5.68 -6.88
CA ALA A 36 4.68 5.83 -8.12
C ALA A 36 5.35 5.20 -9.35
N HIS A 37 6.05 4.07 -9.18
CA HIS A 37 6.52 3.27 -10.29
C HIS A 37 5.37 2.48 -10.89
N ALA A 38 5.39 2.29 -12.21
CA ALA A 38 4.28 1.64 -12.91
C ALA A 38 3.98 0.23 -12.41
N ASP A 39 5.00 -0.52 -11.99
CA ASP A 39 4.85 -1.88 -11.48
C ASP A 39 4.32 -1.96 -10.04
N HIS A 40 4.22 -0.83 -9.34
CA HIS A 40 3.68 -0.75 -7.99
C HIS A 40 2.28 -0.14 -7.95
N ILE A 41 1.83 0.51 -9.03
CA ILE A 41 0.50 1.07 -9.11
C ILE A 41 -0.48 -0.04 -9.45
N PRO A 42 -1.63 -0.15 -8.73
CA PRO A 42 -2.61 -1.20 -9.02
C PRO A 42 -3.07 -1.14 -10.47
N ARG A 43 -2.97 -2.26 -11.18
CA ARG A 43 -3.30 -2.33 -12.61
C ARG A 43 -4.63 -2.98 -12.91
N ASN A 44 -5.15 -3.78 -11.99
CA ASN A 44 -6.40 -4.49 -12.22
C ASN A 44 -7.58 -3.55 -11.96
N ARG A 45 -7.86 -2.69 -12.94
CA ARG A 45 -8.93 -1.70 -12.81
C ARG A 45 -10.31 -2.31 -12.63
N LYS A 46 -10.54 -3.47 -13.21
CA LYS A 46 -11.83 -4.14 -13.07
C LYS A 46 -12.03 -4.58 -11.61
N SER A 47 -11.01 -5.17 -11.01
CA SER A 47 -11.06 -5.56 -9.61
C SER A 47 -11.25 -4.35 -8.70
N LEU A 48 -10.55 -3.24 -8.99
CA LEU A 48 -10.68 -2.01 -8.20
C LEU A 48 -12.11 -1.45 -8.25
N ARG A 49 -12.75 -1.50 -9.42
CA ARG A 49 -14.09 -0.94 -9.58
C ARG A 49 -15.19 -1.78 -8.94
N GLU A 50 -14.97 -3.07 -8.81
CA GLU A 50 -15.94 -3.98 -8.21
C GLU A 50 -15.97 -3.92 -6.69
N HIS A 51 -14.97 -3.30 -6.08
CA HIS A 51 -14.90 -3.14 -4.63
C HIS A 51 -15.56 -1.86 -4.19
N THR A 52 -16.63 -1.97 -3.41
CA THR A 52 -17.33 -0.81 -2.87
C THR A 52 -16.61 -0.18 -1.67
N ASN A 53 -15.75 -0.94 -1.00
CA ASN A 53 -15.06 -0.50 0.22
C ASN A 53 -13.54 -0.50 0.09
N LEU A 54 -13.05 -0.43 -1.15
CA LEU A 54 -11.63 -0.42 -1.39
C LEU A 54 -11.01 0.91 -0.97
N ALA A 55 -9.95 0.83 -0.17
CA ALA A 55 -9.17 2.00 0.25
C ALA A 55 -7.76 1.89 -0.31
N ILE A 56 -7.31 2.93 -1.00
CA ILE A 56 -5.97 3.00 -1.57
C ILE A 56 -5.22 4.11 -0.86
N TYR A 57 -4.06 3.78 -0.30
CA TYR A 57 -3.26 4.70 0.51
C TYR A 57 -1.92 4.98 -0.14
N ALA A 58 -1.51 6.24 -0.12
CA ALA A 58 -0.19 6.66 -0.60
C ALA A 58 0.17 7.99 0.07
N THR A 59 1.46 8.33 0.08
CA THR A 59 1.85 9.67 0.52
C THR A 59 1.35 10.72 -0.47
N PRO A 60 1.17 11.99 -0.04
CA PRO A 60 0.71 13.04 -0.96
C PRO A 60 1.54 13.17 -2.24
N PRO A 61 2.90 13.17 -2.20
CA PRO A 61 3.67 13.23 -3.45
C PRO A 61 3.45 12.00 -4.34
N THR A 62 3.36 10.82 -3.77
CA THR A 62 3.10 9.60 -4.55
C THR A 62 1.71 9.64 -5.18
N ALA A 63 0.71 10.09 -4.43
CA ALA A 63 -0.65 10.25 -4.97
C ALA A 63 -0.68 11.22 -6.14
N ALA A 64 0.03 12.34 -6.04
CA ALA A 64 0.12 13.30 -7.12
C ALA A 64 0.75 12.69 -8.37
N LEU A 65 1.83 11.92 -8.22
CA LEU A 65 2.48 11.24 -9.34
C LEU A 65 1.58 10.16 -9.96
N MET A 66 0.83 9.44 -9.15
CA MET A 66 -0.12 8.45 -9.64
C MET A 66 -1.18 9.10 -10.52
N ARG A 67 -1.72 10.25 -10.09
CA ARG A 67 -2.71 10.99 -10.85
C ARG A 67 -2.13 11.51 -12.16
N LEU A 68 -0.89 11.98 -12.15
CA LEU A 68 -0.20 12.39 -13.37
C LEU A 68 -0.03 11.25 -14.37
N ARG A 69 0.06 10.01 -13.89
CA ARG A 69 0.17 8.82 -14.74
C ARG A 69 -1.16 8.24 -15.13
N GLY A 70 -2.25 8.95 -14.84
CA GLY A 70 -3.59 8.58 -15.29
C GLY A 70 -4.38 7.73 -14.30
N PHE A 71 -3.92 7.56 -13.07
CA PHE A 71 -4.68 6.85 -12.05
C PHE A 71 -5.90 7.69 -11.65
N LYS A 72 -7.10 7.12 -11.77
CA LYS A 72 -8.36 7.87 -11.61
C LYS A 72 -9.16 7.46 -10.38
N GLU A 73 -8.76 6.43 -9.65
CA GLU A 73 -9.46 6.02 -8.44
C GLU A 73 -9.08 6.94 -7.27
N ASP A 74 -9.94 6.98 -6.26
CA ASP A 74 -9.69 7.79 -5.08
C ASP A 74 -8.49 7.27 -4.31
N ILE A 75 -7.64 8.18 -3.84
CA ILE A 75 -6.46 7.84 -3.05
C ILE A 75 -6.60 8.56 -1.70
N ILE A 76 -6.45 7.80 -0.63
CA ILE A 76 -6.35 8.37 0.71
C ILE A 76 -4.91 8.76 0.92
N GLU A 77 -4.64 10.07 1.00
CA GLU A 77 -3.30 10.57 1.18
C GLU A 77 -2.92 10.48 2.65
N LEU A 78 -1.87 9.74 2.92
CA LEU A 78 -1.36 9.56 4.28
C LEU A 78 0.05 10.17 4.36
N PRO A 79 0.20 11.33 4.99
CA PRO A 79 1.52 11.96 5.12
C PRO A 79 2.47 11.10 5.95
N PHE A 80 3.77 11.33 5.75
CA PHE A 80 4.80 10.67 6.55
C PHE A 80 4.56 10.92 8.05
N PHE A 81 4.84 9.92 8.85
CA PHE A 81 4.78 9.95 10.32
C PHE A 81 3.37 10.06 10.91
N GLU A 82 2.34 10.16 10.08
CA GLU A 82 0.97 10.11 10.57
C GLU A 82 0.48 8.67 10.59
N THR A 83 -0.34 8.34 11.58
CA THR A 83 -0.82 6.98 11.78
C THR A 83 -2.27 6.86 11.38
N LEU A 84 -2.55 5.91 10.48
CA LEU A 84 -3.90 5.49 10.16
C LEU A 84 -4.31 4.39 11.13
N THR A 85 -5.47 4.53 11.76
CA THR A 85 -5.98 3.53 12.69
C THR A 85 -7.25 2.90 12.13
N THR A 86 -7.28 1.58 12.09
CA THR A 86 -8.47 0.80 11.76
C THR A 86 -8.77 -0.18 12.90
N ASP A 87 -9.87 -0.91 12.81
CA ASP A 87 -10.23 -1.90 13.85
C ASP A 87 -9.21 -3.04 13.95
N LEU A 88 -8.49 -3.34 12.87
CA LEU A 88 -7.60 -4.50 12.79
C LEU A 88 -6.13 -4.14 12.87
N PHE A 89 -5.75 -2.93 12.50
CA PHE A 89 -4.34 -2.55 12.44
C PHE A 89 -4.15 -1.05 12.50
N THR A 90 -2.92 -0.63 12.78
CA THR A 90 -2.47 0.74 12.55
C THR A 90 -1.41 0.72 11.47
N MET A 91 -1.32 1.79 10.68
CA MET A 91 -0.30 1.92 9.65
C MET A 91 0.31 3.31 9.70
N THR A 92 1.63 3.36 9.76
CA THR A 92 2.40 4.61 9.75
C THR A 92 3.40 4.54 8.62
N LEU A 93 3.50 5.62 7.85
CA LEU A 93 4.41 5.70 6.71
C LEU A 93 5.67 6.46 7.06
N TYR A 94 6.82 5.91 6.64
CA TYR A 94 8.13 6.51 6.84
C TYR A 94 8.84 6.68 5.50
N PRO A 95 9.68 7.72 5.34
CA PRO A 95 10.39 7.92 4.07
C PRO A 95 11.29 6.74 3.73
N ALA A 96 11.20 6.27 2.49
CA ALA A 96 12.03 5.16 2.01
C ALA A 96 13.29 5.62 1.28
N GLY A 97 13.34 6.89 0.84
CA GLY A 97 14.53 7.44 0.20
C GLY A 97 14.76 7.02 -1.24
N HIS A 98 13.82 6.32 -1.86
CA HIS A 98 13.97 5.80 -3.22
C HIS A 98 13.66 6.87 -4.28
N ILE A 99 12.45 7.38 -4.28
CA ILE A 99 12.01 8.51 -5.13
C ILE A 99 11.15 9.44 -4.28
N LEU A 100 10.82 10.59 -4.83
CA LEU A 100 9.97 11.56 -4.12
C LEU A 100 8.66 10.89 -3.69
N GLY A 101 8.37 10.97 -2.39
CA GLY A 101 7.15 10.43 -1.82
C GLY A 101 7.18 8.94 -1.50
N SER A 102 8.26 8.22 -1.87
CA SER A 102 8.35 6.79 -1.59
C SER A 102 8.34 6.54 -0.08
N ALA A 103 7.65 5.48 0.33
CA ALA A 103 7.39 5.23 1.74
C ALA A 103 7.55 3.76 2.10
N MET A 104 7.99 3.53 3.33
CA MET A 104 7.88 2.25 4.02
C MET A 104 6.61 2.28 4.85
N ALA A 105 5.93 1.16 4.99
CA ALA A 105 4.74 1.05 5.81
C ALA A 105 5.02 0.20 7.05
N PHE A 106 4.82 0.77 8.22
CA PHE A 106 4.88 0.04 9.47
C PHE A 106 3.47 -0.29 9.91
N ILE A 107 3.15 -1.58 9.96
CA ILE A 107 1.81 -2.08 10.28
C ILE A 107 1.87 -2.80 11.60
N GLU A 108 1.08 -2.32 12.56
CA GLU A 108 1.00 -2.91 13.89
C GLU A 108 -0.37 -3.56 14.08
N THR A 109 -0.37 -4.79 14.58
CA THR A 109 -1.58 -5.54 14.87
C THR A 109 -1.48 -6.21 16.23
N GLY A 110 -2.59 -6.76 16.71
CA GLY A 110 -2.60 -7.50 17.97
C GLY A 110 -1.81 -8.80 17.97
N VAL A 111 -1.43 -9.31 16.78
CA VAL A 111 -0.74 -10.60 16.64
C VAL A 111 0.66 -10.46 16.05
N GLY A 112 1.12 -9.26 15.75
CA GLY A 112 2.45 -9.02 15.23
C GLY A 112 2.54 -7.75 14.43
N ASN A 113 3.77 -7.35 14.12
CA ASN A 113 4.05 -6.12 13.39
C ASN A 113 4.85 -6.44 12.13
N ILE A 114 4.64 -5.64 11.08
CA ILE A 114 5.32 -5.80 9.80
C ILE A 114 5.85 -4.45 9.36
N LEU A 115 7.11 -4.42 8.92
CA LEU A 115 7.68 -3.28 8.22
C LEU A 115 7.85 -3.66 6.74
N TYR A 116 7.08 -3.03 5.88
CA TYR A 116 7.19 -3.22 4.44
C TYR A 116 8.06 -2.11 3.87
N THR A 117 9.20 -2.47 3.31
CA THR A 117 10.17 -1.52 2.79
C THR A 117 9.97 -1.19 1.31
N GLY A 118 8.99 -1.80 0.67
CA GLY A 118 8.73 -1.56 -0.74
C GLY A 118 9.88 -2.03 -1.61
N ASP A 119 10.35 -1.14 -2.45
CA ASP A 119 11.45 -1.40 -3.38
C ASP A 119 12.81 -0.98 -2.80
N CYS A 120 12.88 -0.80 -1.49
CA CYS A 120 14.12 -0.46 -0.83
C CYS A 120 15.08 -1.64 -0.95
N LYS A 121 16.19 -1.43 -1.66
CA LYS A 121 17.19 -2.47 -1.80
C LYS A 121 18.04 -2.51 -0.54
N THR A 122 18.00 -3.62 0.14
CA THR A 122 18.98 -3.88 1.19
C THR A 122 20.33 -4.16 0.53
N PRO A 123 21.39 -3.63 1.09
CA PRO A 123 22.73 -3.91 0.59
C PRO A 123 23.03 -5.40 0.65
#